data_62af307bdac12e22120473ce3df52117
#
_entry.id   62af307bdac12e22120473ce3df52117
#
_cell.length_a   1.000
_cell.length_b   1.000
_cell.length_c   1.000
_cell.angle_alpha   90.00
_cell.angle_beta   90.00
_cell.angle_gamma   90.00
#
_symmetry.space_group_name_H-M   'P 1'
#
loop_
_entity.id
_entity.type
_entity.pdbx_description
1 polymer ?
#
loop_
_entity_poly.entity_id
_entity_poly.type
_entity_poly.pdbx_seq_one_letter_code
_entity_poly.pdbx_strand_id
1 'polypeptide(L)'
;MLPVAKTSIKSRVAGFARLASLALASAAMIVAPGHAEDAPTPAGHPAPGDQSPVAITQVSSLPVERQIVWLTHAARSGELERLDDAQLIELFRALAPDTLSRYVQTGSARYREYEFQTFSQQRVKGRWQTKPAHMLVRYRQEPRQVYVKWLADGRNAGQEMIYDEKKDPDQLYAHPGGILNLASFWVPIDGARVKAQSNHTVRELGIDYFTDLFLDELKKYRAAGVEKPSQIEVLNDHGARVVAFTWETPTGRPDFYAKKERLGLDLRQPFFRTSEAWDNDLELFEKFSFTDVTLKRFDDSVFDSKNPEYRF
;
A
#
# COMPACT_ATOMS: atom_id res chain seq x y z
N MET A 1 0.61 41.87 -36.39
CA MET A 1 0.00 40.84 -37.26
C MET A 1 1.08 40.23 -38.12
N LEU A 2 1.54 39.06 -37.73
CA LEU A 2 2.41 38.19 -38.54
C LEU A 2 2.00 36.72 -38.32
N PRO A 3 1.92 35.89 -39.31
CA PRO A 3 1.26 34.58 -39.24
C PRO A 3 2.18 33.49 -38.65
N VAL A 4 1.55 32.58 -37.88
CA VAL A 4 2.15 31.38 -37.31
C VAL A 4 2.24 30.31 -38.40
N ALA A 5 3.44 29.79 -38.61
CA ALA A 5 3.67 28.64 -39.51
C ALA A 5 3.35 27.33 -38.75
N LYS A 6 2.43 26.53 -39.31
CA LYS A 6 2.15 25.15 -38.93
C LYS A 6 3.17 24.24 -39.58
N THR A 7 3.95 23.52 -38.83
CA THR A 7 4.78 22.42 -39.34
C THR A 7 4.22 21.09 -38.86
N SER A 8 3.66 20.35 -39.83
CA SER A 8 3.19 18.97 -39.68
C SER A 8 4.36 18.01 -39.87
N ILE A 9 4.59 17.11 -38.91
CA ILE A 9 5.49 15.98 -39.11
C ILE A 9 4.67 14.69 -39.12
N LYS A 10 4.69 14.07 -40.32
CA LYS A 10 4.05 12.78 -40.59
C LYS A 10 4.89 11.63 -39.98
N SER A 11 4.17 10.69 -39.42
CA SER A 11 4.64 9.38 -38.94
C SER A 11 5.24 8.52 -40.06
N ARG A 12 6.28 7.78 -39.74
CA ARG A 12 6.64 6.54 -40.47
C ARG A 12 6.71 5.39 -39.47
N VAL A 13 5.77 4.47 -39.63
CA VAL A 13 5.76 3.13 -39.04
C VAL A 13 6.57 2.23 -39.98
N ALA A 14 7.51 1.48 -39.41
CA ALA A 14 8.04 0.28 -40.09
C ALA A 14 8.26 -0.79 -39.00
N GLY A 15 7.53 -1.88 -39.13
CA GLY A 15 7.56 -3.05 -38.28
C GLY A 15 8.74 -3.97 -38.58
N PHE A 16 9.12 -4.75 -37.57
CA PHE A 16 9.77 -6.04 -37.75
C PHE A 16 9.28 -7.01 -36.68
N ALA A 17 8.53 -7.99 -37.12
CA ALA A 17 8.26 -9.22 -36.37
C ALA A 17 9.37 -10.22 -36.62
N ARG A 18 9.87 -10.89 -35.61
CA ARG A 18 10.46 -12.24 -35.72
C ARG A 18 10.22 -13.04 -34.45
N LEU A 19 9.48 -14.13 -34.65
CA LEU A 19 9.30 -15.27 -33.78
C LEU A 19 10.62 -16.01 -33.55
N ALA A 20 10.83 -16.46 -32.32
CA ALA A 20 11.70 -17.62 -32.06
C ALA A 20 11.03 -18.50 -30.98
N SER A 21 10.49 -19.63 -31.43
CA SER A 21 9.99 -20.70 -30.58
C SER A 21 11.17 -21.55 -30.10
N LEU A 22 11.29 -21.77 -28.80
CA LEU A 22 12.16 -22.82 -28.24
C LEU A 22 11.28 -23.84 -27.53
N ALA A 23 11.28 -25.07 -28.09
CA ALA A 23 10.67 -26.25 -27.49
C ALA A 23 11.64 -26.84 -26.43
N LEU A 24 11.18 -27.05 -25.21
CA LEU A 24 11.88 -27.86 -24.21
C LEU A 24 11.19 -29.21 -24.10
N ALA A 25 11.97 -30.28 -24.37
CA ALA A 25 11.56 -31.67 -24.26
C ALA A 25 11.53 -32.10 -22.78
N SER A 26 10.43 -32.69 -22.34
CA SER A 26 10.26 -33.33 -21.04
C SER A 26 10.76 -34.77 -21.10
N ALA A 27 11.73 -35.10 -20.26
CA ALA A 27 12.14 -36.50 -20.02
C ALA A 27 11.32 -37.06 -18.86
N ALA A 28 10.53 -38.12 -19.14
CA ALA A 28 9.80 -38.87 -18.15
C ALA A 28 10.71 -39.99 -17.57
N MET A 29 10.94 -39.97 -16.27
CA MET A 29 11.52 -41.13 -15.55
C MET A 29 10.41 -42.03 -15.06
N ILE A 30 10.46 -43.28 -15.50
CA ILE A 30 9.62 -44.39 -15.06
C ILE A 30 10.27 -44.96 -13.79
N VAL A 31 9.55 -44.94 -12.66
CA VAL A 31 9.94 -45.64 -11.42
C VAL A 31 9.04 -46.87 -11.28
N ALA A 32 9.65 -48.04 -11.15
CA ALA A 32 8.98 -49.33 -10.93
C ALA A 32 8.42 -49.46 -9.50
N PRO A 33 7.36 -50.23 -9.27
CA PRO A 33 6.75 -50.40 -7.95
C PRO A 33 7.54 -51.34 -7.07
N GLY A 34 8.02 -50.86 -5.92
CA GLY A 34 8.57 -51.68 -4.85
C GLY A 34 7.45 -52.14 -3.90
N HIS A 35 7.52 -53.39 -3.46
CA HIS A 35 6.57 -54.01 -2.53
C HIS A 35 6.59 -53.30 -1.18
N ALA A 36 5.40 -53.00 -0.66
CA ALA A 36 5.20 -52.50 0.68
C ALA A 36 5.21 -53.65 1.69
N GLU A 37 6.09 -53.57 2.67
CA GLU A 37 6.13 -54.39 3.86
C GLU A 37 5.33 -53.68 4.96
N ASP A 38 4.40 -54.38 5.61
CA ASP A 38 3.49 -53.86 6.64
C ASP A 38 4.28 -53.36 7.87
N ALA A 39 4.27 -52.03 8.08
CA ALA A 39 4.71 -51.39 9.31
C ALA A 39 3.48 -51.03 10.18
N PRO A 40 3.56 -51.16 11.52
CA PRO A 40 2.41 -50.96 12.41
C PRO A 40 2.01 -49.47 12.39
N THR A 41 0.71 -49.23 12.27
CA THR A 41 0.03 -47.95 12.32
C THR A 41 0.40 -47.19 13.59
N PRO A 42 1.05 -45.98 13.52
CA PRO A 42 1.18 -45.16 14.70
C PRO A 42 -0.18 -44.54 15.04
N ALA A 43 -0.49 -44.59 16.34
CA ALA A 43 -1.70 -44.03 16.94
C ALA A 43 -2.01 -42.63 16.38
N GLY A 44 -3.29 -42.43 16.01
CA GLY A 44 -3.79 -41.28 15.31
C GLY A 44 -3.33 -39.95 15.89
N HIS A 45 -2.71 -39.15 15.04
CA HIS A 45 -2.74 -37.70 15.21
C HIS A 45 -4.20 -37.29 15.08
N PRO A 46 -4.75 -36.50 16.02
CA PRO A 46 -6.07 -35.92 15.81
C PRO A 46 -6.03 -35.16 14.48
N ALA A 47 -6.99 -35.41 13.61
CA ALA A 47 -7.24 -34.62 12.42
C ALA A 47 -7.21 -33.14 12.84
N PRO A 48 -6.69 -32.17 12.00
CA PRO A 48 -6.78 -30.77 12.31
C PRO A 48 -8.26 -30.48 12.55
N GLY A 49 -8.57 -30.27 13.85
CA GLY A 49 -9.94 -30.12 14.31
C GLY A 49 -10.59 -29.00 13.51
N ASP A 50 -11.79 -29.29 13.09
CA ASP A 50 -12.80 -28.33 12.66
C ASP A 50 -12.91 -27.25 13.76
N GLN A 51 -11.99 -26.24 13.72
CA GLN A 51 -12.10 -25.06 14.53
C GLN A 51 -13.18 -24.23 13.86
N SER A 52 -14.42 -24.49 14.25
CA SER A 52 -15.54 -23.60 13.96
C SER A 52 -15.07 -22.17 14.21
N PRO A 53 -15.25 -21.24 13.24
CA PRO A 53 -14.80 -19.86 13.41
C PRO A 53 -15.33 -19.38 14.75
N VAL A 54 -14.44 -18.82 15.58
CA VAL A 54 -14.82 -18.27 16.90
C VAL A 54 -16.02 -17.39 16.66
N ALA A 55 -17.13 -17.69 17.31
CA ALA A 55 -18.38 -17.00 17.00
C ALA A 55 -18.14 -15.50 17.15
N ILE A 56 -18.45 -14.72 16.11
CA ILE A 56 -18.24 -13.26 16.03
C ILE A 56 -18.79 -12.58 17.29
N THR A 57 -19.90 -13.05 17.82
CA THR A 57 -20.49 -12.67 19.11
C THR A 57 -19.56 -12.84 20.30
N GLN A 58 -18.68 -13.82 20.29
CA GLN A 58 -17.71 -14.00 21.38
C GLN A 58 -16.62 -12.92 21.33
N VAL A 59 -16.11 -12.57 20.12
CA VAL A 59 -15.11 -11.52 19.96
C VAL A 59 -15.67 -10.15 20.35
N SER A 60 -16.86 -9.82 19.89
CA SER A 60 -17.48 -8.52 20.16
C SER A 60 -17.82 -8.29 21.63
N SER A 61 -18.03 -9.36 22.41
CA SER A 61 -18.26 -9.27 23.86
C SER A 61 -16.97 -9.08 24.69
N LEU A 62 -15.79 -9.21 24.08
CA LEU A 62 -14.52 -9.01 24.77
C LEU A 62 -14.23 -7.53 25.03
N PRO A 63 -13.47 -7.19 26.08
CA PRO A 63 -12.88 -5.86 26.22
C PRO A 63 -12.00 -5.47 25.03
N VAL A 64 -11.88 -4.17 24.72
CA VAL A 64 -11.13 -3.64 23.55
C VAL A 64 -9.72 -4.24 23.44
N GLU A 65 -8.98 -4.34 24.55
CA GLU A 65 -7.63 -4.92 24.58
C GLU A 65 -7.60 -6.38 24.10
N ARG A 66 -8.61 -7.14 24.50
CA ARG A 66 -8.75 -8.55 24.10
C ARG A 66 -9.17 -8.68 22.63
N GLN A 67 -10.02 -7.77 22.15
CA GLN A 67 -10.36 -7.70 20.73
C GLN A 67 -9.11 -7.43 19.88
N ILE A 68 -8.24 -6.49 20.29
CA ILE A 68 -6.96 -6.18 19.61
C ILE A 68 -6.03 -7.40 19.59
N VAL A 69 -5.89 -8.08 20.73
CA VAL A 69 -5.06 -9.31 20.80
C VAL A 69 -5.60 -10.37 19.87
N TRP A 70 -6.92 -10.60 19.85
CA TRP A 70 -7.56 -11.56 18.97
C TRP A 70 -7.36 -11.20 17.50
N LEU A 71 -7.62 -9.96 17.07
CA LEU A 71 -7.38 -9.49 15.72
C LEU A 71 -5.93 -9.69 15.28
N THR A 72 -4.97 -9.38 16.18
CA THR A 72 -3.55 -9.57 15.91
C THR A 72 -3.20 -11.03 15.68
N HIS A 73 -3.79 -11.93 16.45
CA HIS A 73 -3.60 -13.37 16.29
C HIS A 73 -4.27 -13.87 15.01
N ALA A 74 -5.54 -13.50 14.78
CA ALA A 74 -6.32 -13.92 13.63
C ALA A 74 -5.71 -13.45 12.29
N ALA A 75 -5.17 -12.22 12.24
CA ALA A 75 -4.42 -11.72 11.09
C ALA A 75 -3.16 -12.56 10.82
N ARG A 76 -2.35 -12.81 11.85
CA ARG A 76 -1.10 -13.58 11.72
C ARG A 76 -1.31 -15.06 11.36
N SER A 77 -2.36 -15.67 11.87
CA SER A 77 -2.72 -17.07 11.59
C SER A 77 -3.45 -17.25 10.25
N GLY A 78 -3.82 -16.17 9.57
CA GLY A 78 -4.64 -16.18 8.36
C GLY A 78 -6.12 -16.51 8.64
N GLU A 79 -6.58 -16.44 9.88
CA GLU A 79 -7.98 -16.69 10.25
C GLU A 79 -8.90 -15.65 9.61
N LEU A 80 -8.53 -14.36 9.59
CA LEU A 80 -9.31 -13.31 8.92
C LEU A 80 -9.49 -13.60 7.43
N GLU A 81 -8.50 -14.14 6.75
CA GLU A 81 -8.61 -14.47 5.33
C GLU A 81 -9.53 -15.68 5.04
N ARG A 82 -9.75 -16.55 6.03
CA ARG A 82 -10.67 -17.71 5.89
C ARG A 82 -12.13 -17.32 6.09
N LEU A 83 -12.42 -16.18 6.73
CA LEU A 83 -13.77 -15.66 6.84
C LEU A 83 -14.29 -15.25 5.46
N ASP A 84 -15.57 -15.47 5.19
CA ASP A 84 -16.22 -14.93 4.02
C ASP A 84 -16.50 -13.42 4.18
N ASP A 85 -16.97 -12.79 3.11
CA ASP A 85 -17.18 -11.33 3.10
C ASP A 85 -18.24 -10.89 4.11
N ALA A 86 -19.30 -11.66 4.26
CA ALA A 86 -20.38 -11.35 5.22
C ALA A 86 -19.88 -11.45 6.66
N GLN A 87 -19.10 -12.49 6.97
CA GLN A 87 -18.48 -12.70 8.28
C GLN A 87 -17.48 -11.60 8.62
N LEU A 88 -16.66 -11.16 7.67
CA LEU A 88 -15.74 -10.04 7.87
C LEU A 88 -16.50 -8.74 8.17
N ILE A 89 -17.51 -8.42 7.37
CA ILE A 89 -18.32 -7.21 7.58
C ILE A 89 -19.00 -7.26 8.94
N GLU A 90 -19.60 -8.40 9.32
CA GLU A 90 -20.25 -8.56 10.61
C GLU A 90 -19.27 -8.40 11.77
N LEU A 91 -18.10 -9.06 11.69
CA LEU A 91 -17.03 -8.97 12.68
C LEU A 91 -16.65 -7.50 12.93
N PHE A 92 -16.22 -6.79 11.89
CA PHE A 92 -15.76 -5.41 12.05
C PHE A 92 -16.85 -4.43 12.44
N ARG A 93 -18.11 -4.70 12.09
CA ARG A 93 -19.29 -3.90 12.56
C ARG A 93 -19.56 -4.10 14.04
N ALA A 94 -19.34 -5.32 14.54
CA ALA A 94 -19.59 -5.69 15.93
C ALA A 94 -18.49 -5.29 16.91
N LEU A 95 -17.26 -4.96 16.43
CA LEU A 95 -16.17 -4.50 17.29
C LEU A 95 -16.53 -3.20 18.01
N ALA A 96 -15.93 -3.03 19.20
CA ALA A 96 -16.03 -1.77 19.93
C ALA A 96 -15.41 -0.61 19.13
N PRO A 97 -15.91 0.63 19.22
CA PRO A 97 -15.51 1.77 18.39
C PRO A 97 -13.99 2.06 18.41
N ASP A 98 -13.30 1.78 19.53
CA ASP A 98 -11.87 2.04 19.67
C ASP A 98 -10.99 0.89 19.16
N THR A 99 -11.55 -0.27 18.88
CA THR A 99 -10.75 -1.46 18.55
C THR A 99 -9.97 -1.27 17.26
N LEU A 100 -10.59 -0.80 16.20
CA LEU A 100 -9.93 -0.62 14.91
C LEU A 100 -8.77 0.39 15.00
N SER A 101 -9.00 1.56 15.59
CA SER A 101 -7.99 2.62 15.70
C SER A 101 -6.79 2.16 16.54
N ARG A 102 -7.04 1.50 17.68
CA ARG A 102 -5.98 0.99 18.53
C ARG A 102 -5.25 -0.22 17.92
N TYR A 103 -5.95 -1.05 17.16
CA TYR A 103 -5.35 -2.15 16.42
C TYR A 103 -4.34 -1.65 15.39
N VAL A 104 -4.73 -0.70 14.52
CA VAL A 104 -3.81 -0.14 13.52
C VAL A 104 -2.69 0.68 14.16
N GLN A 105 -2.97 1.48 15.19
CA GLN A 105 -1.96 2.25 15.92
C GLN A 105 -0.89 1.37 16.57
N THR A 106 -1.32 0.35 17.29
CA THR A 106 -0.39 -0.59 17.96
C THR A 106 0.39 -1.41 16.94
N GLY A 107 -0.27 -1.80 15.86
CA GLY A 107 0.33 -2.63 14.85
C GLY A 107 1.31 -1.90 13.94
N SER A 108 1.01 -0.66 13.56
CA SER A 108 1.89 0.17 12.71
C SER A 108 3.20 0.54 13.40
N ALA A 109 3.23 0.65 14.72
CA ALA A 109 4.42 1.01 15.50
C ALA A 109 5.63 0.06 15.30
N ARG A 110 5.44 -1.12 14.74
CA ARG A 110 6.52 -2.06 14.41
C ARG A 110 7.18 -1.80 13.05
N TYR A 111 6.53 -1.01 12.17
CA TYR A 111 7.03 -0.70 10.83
C TYR A 111 8.01 0.47 10.86
N ARG A 112 9.17 0.25 11.52
CA ARG A 112 10.22 1.27 11.62
C ARG A 112 11.17 1.26 10.43
N GLU A 113 11.47 0.06 9.92
CA GLU A 113 12.26 -0.14 8.70
C GLU A 113 11.59 -1.23 7.86
N TYR A 114 11.24 -0.90 6.62
CA TYR A 114 10.53 -1.82 5.72
C TYR A 114 10.68 -1.42 4.26
N GLU A 115 10.49 -2.39 3.40
CA GLU A 115 10.39 -2.24 1.96
C GLU A 115 8.96 -2.53 1.53
N PHE A 116 8.46 -1.78 0.58
CA PHE A 116 7.12 -1.99 0.03
C PHE A 116 7.05 -1.49 -1.41
N GLN A 117 6.03 -1.95 -2.12
CA GLN A 117 5.63 -1.31 -3.37
C GLN A 117 4.36 -0.49 -3.12
N THR A 118 4.18 0.56 -3.91
CA THR A 118 2.97 1.38 -3.82
C THR A 118 2.51 1.82 -5.20
N PHE A 119 1.18 1.80 -5.36
CA PHE A 119 0.50 2.40 -6.49
C PHE A 119 -0.14 3.71 -6.03
N SER A 120 0.20 4.81 -6.69
CA SER A 120 -0.31 6.14 -6.34
C SER A 120 -0.88 6.82 -7.57
N GLN A 121 -2.10 7.30 -7.47
CA GLN A 121 -2.77 8.07 -8.51
C GLN A 121 -3.55 9.21 -7.89
N GLN A 122 -3.35 10.43 -8.38
CA GLN A 122 -3.85 11.65 -7.77
C GLN A 122 -4.37 12.62 -8.82
N ARG A 123 -5.25 13.54 -8.40
CA ARG A 123 -5.59 14.74 -9.16
C ARG A 123 -4.63 15.85 -8.78
N VAL A 124 -3.62 16.07 -9.62
CA VAL A 124 -2.60 17.10 -9.42
C VAL A 124 -2.94 18.31 -10.28
N LYS A 125 -3.01 19.51 -9.68
CA LYS A 125 -3.40 20.74 -10.37
C LYS A 125 -4.69 20.61 -11.17
N GLY A 126 -5.71 19.97 -10.57
CA GLY A 126 -7.03 19.76 -11.16
C GLY A 126 -7.11 18.68 -12.26
N ARG A 127 -6.04 17.93 -12.50
CA ARG A 127 -6.00 16.90 -13.54
C ARG A 127 -5.73 15.52 -12.93
N TRP A 128 -6.63 14.58 -13.16
CA TRP A 128 -6.42 13.18 -12.79
C TRP A 128 -5.25 12.60 -13.61
N GLN A 129 -4.34 11.93 -12.94
CA GLN A 129 -3.20 11.28 -13.60
C GLN A 129 -3.69 10.08 -14.41
N THR A 130 -3.29 9.98 -15.67
CA THR A 130 -3.77 8.95 -16.61
C THR A 130 -3.28 7.54 -16.29
N LYS A 131 -2.16 7.45 -15.55
CA LYS A 131 -1.54 6.18 -15.14
C LYS A 131 -1.05 6.32 -13.70
N PRO A 132 -1.25 5.31 -12.83
CA PRO A 132 -0.67 5.32 -11.49
C PRO A 132 0.87 5.34 -11.56
N ALA A 133 1.50 5.98 -10.61
CA ALA A 133 2.89 5.72 -10.30
C ALA A 133 2.98 4.37 -9.59
N HIS A 134 3.88 3.50 -10.04
CA HIS A 134 4.23 2.26 -9.36
C HIS A 134 5.66 2.40 -8.85
N MET A 135 5.85 2.29 -7.54
CA MET A 135 7.11 2.62 -6.90
C MET A 135 7.53 1.50 -5.94
N LEU A 136 8.82 1.18 -5.96
CA LEU A 136 9.49 0.47 -4.87
C LEU A 136 9.99 1.51 -3.87
N VAL A 137 9.70 1.31 -2.60
CA VAL A 137 10.08 2.21 -1.51
C VAL A 137 10.84 1.44 -0.44
N ARG A 138 12.01 1.96 -0.04
CA ARG A 138 12.74 1.55 1.15
C ARG A 138 12.63 2.67 2.18
N TYR A 139 12.11 2.36 3.35
CA TYR A 139 11.72 3.35 4.34
C TYR A 139 12.32 3.04 5.71
N ARG A 140 12.90 4.05 6.33
CA ARG A 140 13.33 4.08 7.74
C ARG A 140 12.66 5.27 8.41
N GLN A 141 12.05 5.04 9.57
CA GLN A 141 11.28 6.05 10.28
C GLN A 141 12.15 7.04 11.05
N GLU A 142 13.20 6.55 11.76
CA GLU A 142 14.04 7.35 12.65
C GLU A 142 15.54 7.01 12.48
N PRO A 143 16.36 7.97 11.98
CA PRO A 143 15.91 9.20 11.31
C PRO A 143 15.12 8.88 10.06
N ARG A 144 14.24 9.77 9.61
CA ARG A 144 13.49 9.49 8.38
C ARG A 144 14.43 9.45 7.18
N GLN A 145 14.52 8.29 6.59
CA GLN A 145 15.28 8.04 5.37
C GLN A 145 14.40 7.26 4.40
N VAL A 146 14.37 7.71 3.15
CA VAL A 146 13.51 7.13 2.12
C VAL A 146 14.27 7.03 0.82
N TYR A 147 14.30 5.84 0.23
CA TYR A 147 14.66 5.62 -1.15
C TYR A 147 13.41 5.23 -1.94
N VAL A 148 13.21 5.85 -3.09
CA VAL A 148 12.10 5.51 -4.00
C VAL A 148 12.64 5.29 -5.40
N LYS A 149 12.14 4.23 -6.04
CA LYS A 149 12.37 3.90 -7.45
C LYS A 149 11.04 3.73 -8.16
N TRP A 150 10.81 4.51 -9.21
CA TRP A 150 9.63 4.35 -10.08
C TRP A 150 9.85 3.19 -11.03
N LEU A 151 8.98 2.19 -10.94
CA LEU A 151 9.05 0.95 -11.71
C LEU A 151 8.58 1.14 -13.15
N ALA A 152 9.00 0.22 -14.03
CA ALA A 152 8.86 0.37 -15.48
C ALA A 152 7.40 0.38 -15.97
N ASP A 153 6.50 -0.27 -15.24
CA ASP A 153 5.08 -0.37 -15.55
C ASP A 153 4.24 0.80 -15.00
N GLY A 154 4.85 1.72 -14.24
CA GLY A 154 4.22 2.91 -13.67
C GLY A 154 4.46 4.20 -14.47
N ARG A 155 3.85 5.30 -14.01
CA ARG A 155 4.18 6.65 -14.45
C ARG A 155 5.56 7.04 -13.90
N ASN A 156 6.27 7.89 -14.63
CA ASN A 156 7.62 8.36 -14.27
C ASN A 156 8.68 7.25 -14.17
N ALA A 157 8.50 6.17 -14.90
CA ALA A 157 9.40 5.01 -14.90
C ALA A 157 10.88 5.40 -14.99
N GLY A 158 11.70 4.80 -14.15
CA GLY A 158 13.15 5.01 -14.10
C GLY A 158 13.59 6.23 -13.29
N GLN A 159 12.66 7.02 -12.71
CA GLN A 159 13.03 8.01 -11.71
C GLN A 159 13.49 7.32 -10.42
N GLU A 160 14.41 7.98 -9.72
CA GLU A 160 14.86 7.57 -8.39
C GLU A 160 14.98 8.80 -7.50
N MET A 161 14.75 8.64 -6.19
CA MET A 161 15.03 9.67 -5.22
C MET A 161 15.52 9.10 -3.89
N ILE A 162 16.35 9.89 -3.21
CA ILE A 162 16.74 9.66 -1.81
C ILE A 162 16.39 10.89 -1.00
N TYR A 163 15.76 10.65 0.14
CA TYR A 163 15.59 11.62 1.22
C TYR A 163 16.31 11.12 2.47
N ASP A 164 17.10 11.97 3.08
CA ASP A 164 17.78 11.70 4.35
C ASP A 164 17.67 12.93 5.24
N GLU A 165 16.78 12.85 6.23
CA GLU A 165 16.47 13.93 7.16
C GLU A 165 17.70 14.45 7.92
N LYS A 166 18.70 13.57 8.19
CA LYS A 166 19.94 13.98 8.86
C LYS A 166 20.85 14.79 7.95
N LYS A 167 20.86 14.50 6.64
CA LYS A 167 21.70 15.24 5.68
C LYS A 167 21.12 16.57 5.32
N ASP A 168 19.86 16.58 4.95
CA ASP A 168 19.11 17.81 4.64
C ASP A 168 17.61 17.57 4.86
N PRO A 169 17.00 18.20 5.89
CA PRO A 169 15.59 17.98 6.17
C PRO A 169 14.67 18.59 5.10
N ASP A 170 15.12 19.54 4.31
CA ASP A 170 14.29 20.31 3.38
C ASP A 170 14.50 19.93 1.91
N GLN A 171 15.44 19.03 1.61
CA GLN A 171 15.73 18.63 0.25
C GLN A 171 15.78 17.11 0.09
N LEU A 172 15.47 16.64 -1.11
CA LEU A 172 15.72 15.28 -1.57
C LEU A 172 16.68 15.30 -2.76
N TYR A 173 17.45 14.24 -2.94
CA TYR A 173 18.31 14.04 -4.09
C TYR A 173 17.58 13.19 -5.13
N ALA A 174 17.40 13.68 -6.35
CA ALA A 174 16.56 13.08 -7.36
C ALA A 174 17.31 12.83 -8.67
N HIS A 175 17.08 11.65 -9.24
CA HIS A 175 17.41 11.31 -10.62
C HIS A 175 16.13 11.31 -11.46
N PRO A 176 16.04 12.11 -12.54
CA PRO A 176 14.78 12.30 -13.28
C PRO A 176 14.37 11.09 -14.13
N GLY A 177 15.25 10.11 -14.29
CA GLY A 177 14.99 8.96 -15.18
C GLY A 177 14.97 9.32 -16.66
N GLY A 178 14.53 8.37 -17.48
CA GLY A 178 14.34 8.54 -18.91
C GLY A 178 15.59 8.24 -19.75
N ILE A 179 15.45 8.41 -21.09
CA ILE A 179 16.45 7.98 -22.09
C ILE A 179 17.72 8.86 -22.05
N LEU A 180 17.58 10.12 -21.62
CA LEU A 180 18.66 11.10 -21.66
C LEU A 180 19.64 11.00 -20.49
N ASN A 181 19.38 10.13 -19.52
CA ASN A 181 20.22 9.90 -18.34
C ASN A 181 20.80 11.21 -17.76
N LEU A 182 19.89 12.16 -17.46
CA LEU A 182 20.23 13.48 -16.98
C LEU A 182 20.87 13.37 -15.60
N ALA A 183 21.74 14.34 -15.28
CA ALA A 183 22.38 14.40 -13.96
C ALA A 183 21.35 14.52 -12.83
N SER A 184 21.67 13.89 -11.71
CA SER A 184 20.91 14.00 -10.48
C SER A 184 21.11 15.36 -9.82
N PHE A 185 20.12 15.85 -9.07
CA PHE A 185 20.13 17.16 -8.46
C PHE A 185 19.31 17.20 -7.17
N TRP A 186 19.62 18.19 -6.33
CA TRP A 186 18.86 18.47 -5.13
C TRP A 186 17.56 19.19 -5.45
N VAL A 187 16.47 18.79 -4.80
CA VAL A 187 15.12 19.33 -4.98
C VAL A 187 14.50 19.63 -3.62
N PRO A 188 14.01 20.87 -3.39
CA PRO A 188 13.23 21.14 -2.19
C PRO A 188 12.01 20.22 -2.12
N ILE A 189 11.76 19.59 -0.95
CA ILE A 189 10.68 18.60 -0.77
C ILE A 189 9.28 19.18 -0.99
N ASP A 190 9.11 20.47 -0.77
CA ASP A 190 7.86 21.22 -0.99
C ASP A 190 7.92 22.10 -2.24
N GLY A 191 8.95 21.95 -3.06
CA GLY A 191 9.20 22.75 -4.25
C GLY A 191 8.19 22.51 -5.38
N ALA A 192 8.16 23.45 -6.33
CA ALA A 192 7.23 23.42 -7.46
C ALA A 192 7.34 22.15 -8.33
N ARG A 193 8.53 21.53 -8.40
CA ARG A 193 8.76 20.28 -9.14
C ARG A 193 8.07 19.10 -8.47
N VAL A 194 8.14 18.98 -7.13
CA VAL A 194 7.45 17.95 -6.37
C VAL A 194 5.95 18.15 -6.46
N LYS A 195 5.46 19.37 -6.20
CA LYS A 195 4.02 19.74 -6.30
C LYS A 195 3.44 19.62 -7.71
N ALA A 196 4.28 19.54 -8.73
CA ALA A 196 3.82 19.23 -10.09
C ALA A 196 3.56 17.75 -10.35
N GLN A 197 4.02 16.86 -9.47
CA GLN A 197 3.92 15.42 -9.62
C GLN A 197 3.05 14.75 -8.55
N SER A 198 2.97 15.34 -7.35
CA SER A 198 2.24 14.80 -6.21
C SER A 198 1.66 15.91 -5.35
N ASN A 199 0.52 15.64 -4.71
CA ASN A 199 -0.05 16.48 -3.65
C ASN A 199 0.69 16.29 -2.32
N HIS A 200 1.48 15.22 -2.20
CA HIS A 200 2.21 14.84 -0.99
C HIS A 200 3.71 15.05 -1.14
N THR A 201 4.35 15.31 -0.02
CA THR A 201 5.80 15.35 0.10
C THR A 201 6.36 13.98 0.50
N VAL A 202 7.68 13.82 0.47
CA VAL A 202 8.34 12.58 0.93
C VAL A 202 8.11 12.30 2.43
N ARG A 203 7.80 13.33 3.22
CA ARG A 203 7.48 13.20 4.67
C ARG A 203 6.13 12.54 4.91
N GLU A 204 5.25 12.58 3.92
CA GLU A 204 3.89 12.03 3.93
C GLU A 204 3.83 10.64 3.30
N LEU A 205 4.98 9.99 3.18
CA LEU A 205 5.10 8.63 2.69
C LEU A 205 5.30 7.67 3.86
N GLY A 206 4.60 6.53 3.85
CA GLY A 206 4.79 5.47 4.83
C GLY A 206 3.53 5.12 5.63
N ILE A 207 3.56 3.95 6.26
CA ILE A 207 2.45 3.40 7.05
C ILE A 207 2.16 4.25 8.29
N ASP A 208 3.20 4.81 8.90
CA ASP A 208 3.11 5.72 10.05
C ASP A 208 2.29 6.96 9.69
N TYR A 209 2.60 7.63 8.60
CA TYR A 209 1.85 8.81 8.15
C TYR A 209 0.36 8.51 7.93
N PHE A 210 0.04 7.42 7.21
CA PHE A 210 -1.36 7.03 6.97
C PHE A 210 -2.09 6.67 8.26
N THR A 211 -1.40 6.04 9.22
CA THR A 211 -1.96 5.74 10.54
C THR A 211 -2.25 7.02 11.32
N ASP A 212 -1.30 7.96 11.36
CA ASP A 212 -1.46 9.23 12.08
C ASP A 212 -2.56 10.09 11.45
N LEU A 213 -2.61 10.17 10.12
CA LEU A 213 -3.69 10.86 9.39
C LEU A 213 -5.07 10.29 9.76
N PHE A 214 -5.22 8.95 9.71
CA PHE A 214 -6.47 8.31 10.11
C PHE A 214 -6.86 8.62 11.56
N LEU A 215 -5.91 8.56 12.50
CA LEU A 215 -6.19 8.84 13.90
C LEU A 215 -6.59 10.30 14.14
N ASP A 216 -6.01 11.23 13.40
CA ASP A 216 -6.36 12.64 13.49
C ASP A 216 -7.74 12.94 12.85
N GLU A 217 -8.05 12.35 11.69
CA GLU A 217 -9.37 12.45 11.08
C GLU A 217 -10.44 11.79 11.97
N LEU A 218 -10.15 10.63 12.57
CA LEU A 218 -11.07 9.96 13.49
C LEU A 218 -11.42 10.82 14.72
N LYS A 219 -10.48 11.59 15.26
CA LYS A 219 -10.75 12.57 16.34
C LYS A 219 -11.75 13.63 15.88
N LYS A 220 -11.60 14.14 14.66
CA LYS A 220 -12.52 15.12 14.07
C LYS A 220 -13.91 14.52 13.83
N TYR A 221 -13.97 13.29 13.30
CA TYR A 221 -15.24 12.56 13.12
C TYR A 221 -15.98 12.39 14.45
N ARG A 222 -15.29 11.94 15.50
CA ARG A 222 -15.88 11.80 16.84
C ARG A 222 -16.34 13.12 17.43
N ALA A 223 -15.56 14.19 17.30
CA ALA A 223 -15.96 15.53 17.71
C ALA A 223 -17.18 16.05 16.96
N ALA A 224 -17.44 15.52 15.77
CA ALA A 224 -18.64 15.81 14.97
C ALA A 224 -19.81 14.82 15.20
N GLY A 225 -19.68 13.89 16.17
CA GLY A 225 -20.71 12.88 16.49
C GLY A 225 -20.72 11.66 15.57
N VAL A 226 -19.68 11.48 14.73
CA VAL A 226 -19.55 10.32 13.84
C VAL A 226 -18.59 9.31 14.50
N GLU A 227 -19.15 8.27 15.09
CA GLU A 227 -18.36 7.27 15.85
C GLU A 227 -17.97 6.05 15.00
N LYS A 228 -18.70 5.77 13.91
CA LYS A 228 -18.53 4.58 13.08
C LYS A 228 -18.46 4.96 11.60
N PRO A 229 -17.82 4.13 10.76
CA PRO A 229 -17.86 4.30 9.32
C PRO A 229 -19.31 4.19 8.79
N SER A 230 -19.62 4.93 7.76
CA SER A 230 -20.94 4.89 7.08
C SER A 230 -21.14 3.57 6.32
N GLN A 231 -20.05 2.93 5.88
CA GLN A 231 -20.08 1.66 5.17
C GLN A 231 -18.88 0.80 5.55
N ILE A 232 -19.09 -0.52 5.60
CA ILE A 232 -18.04 -1.54 5.69
C ILE A 232 -18.29 -2.53 4.56
N GLU A 233 -17.29 -2.78 3.76
CA GLU A 233 -17.34 -3.69 2.61
C GLU A 233 -16.04 -4.48 2.47
N VAL A 234 -16.03 -5.55 1.68
CA VAL A 234 -14.81 -6.30 1.33
C VAL A 234 -14.48 -5.99 -0.12
N LEU A 235 -13.23 -5.60 -0.37
CA LEU A 235 -12.73 -5.27 -1.69
C LEU A 235 -11.52 -6.14 -2.04
N ASN A 236 -11.18 -6.19 -3.33
CA ASN A 236 -9.93 -6.77 -3.81
C ASN A 236 -8.99 -5.65 -4.26
N ASP A 237 -7.77 -5.66 -3.73
CA ASP A 237 -6.72 -4.73 -4.11
C ASP A 237 -5.47 -5.51 -4.51
N HIS A 238 -5.09 -5.43 -5.78
CA HIS A 238 -3.92 -6.14 -6.34
C HIS A 238 -3.85 -7.63 -5.91
N GLY A 239 -5.00 -8.31 -5.94
CA GLY A 239 -5.10 -9.73 -5.59
C GLY A 239 -5.22 -10.03 -4.09
N ALA A 240 -5.17 -9.03 -3.22
CA ALA A 240 -5.42 -9.19 -1.78
C ALA A 240 -6.81 -8.69 -1.41
N ARG A 241 -7.49 -9.43 -0.52
CA ARG A 241 -8.76 -8.98 0.08
C ARG A 241 -8.45 -7.97 1.20
N VAL A 242 -9.25 -6.92 1.26
CA VAL A 242 -9.22 -5.90 2.32
C VAL A 242 -10.63 -5.66 2.87
N VAL A 243 -10.73 -5.34 4.15
CA VAL A 243 -11.98 -4.80 4.70
C VAL A 243 -11.90 -3.28 4.63
N ALA A 244 -12.78 -2.69 3.83
CA ALA A 244 -12.80 -1.27 3.56
C ALA A 244 -13.85 -0.56 4.42
N PHE A 245 -13.43 0.54 5.03
CA PHE A 245 -14.23 1.40 5.90
C PHE A 245 -14.42 2.75 5.21
N THR A 246 -15.66 3.14 4.95
CA THR A 246 -15.97 4.44 4.36
C THR A 246 -16.41 5.41 5.44
N TRP A 247 -15.78 6.58 5.44
CA TRP A 247 -16.12 7.71 6.31
C TRP A 247 -16.61 8.88 5.47
N GLU A 248 -17.64 9.56 5.93
CA GLU A 248 -18.22 10.72 5.25
C GLU A 248 -18.18 11.93 6.17
N THR A 249 -17.57 13.01 5.66
CA THR A 249 -17.46 14.26 6.39
C THR A 249 -18.83 14.92 6.53
N PRO A 250 -19.24 15.29 7.74
CA PRO A 250 -20.49 16.05 7.96
C PRO A 250 -20.50 17.34 7.16
N THR A 251 -21.71 17.77 6.78
CA THR A 251 -21.89 19.02 6.02
C THR A 251 -21.38 20.23 6.80
N GLY A 252 -20.75 21.17 6.10
CA GLY A 252 -20.24 22.41 6.69
C GLY A 252 -18.93 22.30 7.47
N ARG A 253 -18.18 21.20 7.33
CA ARG A 253 -16.90 20.98 7.99
C ARG A 253 -15.74 20.98 6.98
N PRO A 254 -15.09 22.14 6.75
CA PRO A 254 -14.00 22.27 5.80
C PRO A 254 -12.64 21.79 6.34
N ASP A 255 -12.55 21.43 7.61
CA ASP A 255 -11.34 21.04 8.33
C ASP A 255 -10.95 19.56 8.16
N PHE A 256 -11.73 18.81 7.38
CA PHE A 256 -11.42 17.42 7.03
C PHE A 256 -10.60 17.34 5.77
N TYR A 257 -9.79 16.29 5.67
CA TYR A 257 -8.96 16.00 4.51
C TYR A 257 -9.78 15.81 3.22
N ALA A 258 -10.87 15.07 3.32
CA ALA A 258 -11.74 14.75 2.19
C ALA A 258 -13.22 14.81 2.58
N LYS A 259 -14.09 14.92 1.59
CA LYS A 259 -15.54 14.80 1.79
C LYS A 259 -15.95 13.36 2.08
N LYS A 260 -15.26 12.41 1.48
CA LYS A 260 -15.41 10.97 1.72
C LYS A 260 -14.04 10.30 1.62
N GLU A 261 -13.76 9.40 2.57
CA GLU A 261 -12.57 8.57 2.58
C GLU A 261 -12.96 7.10 2.66
N ARG A 262 -12.21 6.25 1.99
CA ARG A 262 -12.33 4.81 2.10
C ARG A 262 -10.95 4.19 2.37
N LEU A 263 -10.82 3.54 3.52
CA LEU A 263 -9.59 2.95 4.00
C LEU A 263 -9.74 1.43 4.05
N GLY A 264 -8.92 0.69 3.30
CA GLY A 264 -8.95 -0.77 3.27
C GLY A 264 -7.90 -1.38 4.18
N LEU A 265 -8.33 -2.06 5.24
CA LEU A 265 -7.49 -2.78 6.18
C LEU A 265 -6.95 -4.06 5.55
N ASP A 266 -5.65 -4.30 5.65
CA ASP A 266 -5.02 -5.57 5.29
C ASP A 266 -5.47 -6.69 6.25
N LEU A 267 -5.78 -7.89 5.72
CA LEU A 267 -6.25 -9.01 6.54
C LEU A 267 -5.12 -9.78 7.24
N ARG A 268 -3.88 -9.56 6.88
CA ARG A 268 -2.70 -10.19 7.50
C ARG A 268 -1.89 -9.25 8.35
N GLN A 269 -2.05 -7.94 8.13
CA GLN A 269 -1.19 -6.93 8.73
C GLN A 269 -2.02 -5.76 9.29
N PRO A 270 -1.64 -5.22 10.45
CA PRO A 270 -2.43 -4.20 11.15
C PRO A 270 -2.17 -2.78 10.61
N PHE A 271 -2.40 -2.56 9.33
CA PHE A 271 -2.35 -1.24 8.71
C PHE A 271 -3.36 -1.14 7.55
N PHE A 272 -3.69 0.08 7.15
CA PHE A 272 -4.50 0.31 5.97
C PHE A 272 -3.65 0.13 4.72
N ARG A 273 -3.99 -0.89 3.94
CA ARG A 273 -3.36 -1.22 2.66
C ARG A 273 -3.78 -0.28 1.54
N THR A 274 -5.02 0.21 1.58
CA THR A 274 -5.56 1.11 0.55
C THR A 274 -6.16 2.35 1.17
N SER A 275 -6.06 3.45 0.44
CA SER A 275 -6.74 4.71 0.74
C SER A 275 -7.30 5.30 -0.54
N GLU A 276 -8.55 5.73 -0.49
CA GLU A 276 -9.21 6.49 -1.55
C GLU A 276 -9.91 7.71 -0.93
N ALA A 277 -9.77 8.87 -1.57
CA ALA A 277 -10.32 10.12 -1.08
C ALA A 277 -11.08 10.89 -2.17
N TRP A 278 -12.27 11.39 -1.82
CA TRP A 278 -13.16 12.15 -2.70
C TRP A 278 -13.32 13.57 -2.19
N ASP A 279 -13.33 14.53 -3.11
CA ASP A 279 -13.57 15.94 -2.83
C ASP A 279 -15.04 16.27 -2.55
N ASN A 280 -15.34 17.58 -2.44
CA ASN A 280 -16.70 18.05 -2.15
C ASN A 280 -17.74 17.75 -3.25
N ASP A 281 -17.29 17.52 -4.48
CA ASP A 281 -18.12 17.15 -5.62
C ASP A 281 -18.26 15.62 -5.73
N LEU A 282 -17.74 14.88 -4.75
CA LEU A 282 -17.63 13.41 -4.72
C LEU A 282 -16.84 12.85 -5.90
N GLU A 283 -15.93 13.63 -6.44
CA GLU A 283 -14.96 13.17 -7.42
C GLU A 283 -13.70 12.62 -6.73
N LEU A 284 -13.27 11.45 -7.15
CA LEU A 284 -12.04 10.84 -6.63
C LEU A 284 -10.84 11.76 -6.97
N PHE A 285 -10.11 12.19 -5.94
CA PHE A 285 -8.92 13.01 -6.16
C PHE A 285 -7.62 12.30 -5.77
N GLU A 286 -7.71 11.17 -5.04
CA GLU A 286 -6.55 10.41 -4.60
C GLU A 286 -6.87 8.94 -4.40
N LYS A 287 -5.91 8.09 -4.78
CA LYS A 287 -5.92 6.65 -4.52
C LYS A 287 -4.51 6.15 -4.26
N PHE A 288 -4.33 5.38 -3.17
CA PHE A 288 -3.10 4.69 -2.82
C PHE A 288 -3.33 3.21 -2.54
N SER A 289 -2.32 2.40 -2.85
CA SER A 289 -2.24 1.00 -2.42
C SER A 289 -0.82 0.67 -2.00
N PHE A 290 -0.65 0.00 -0.86
CA PHE A 290 0.60 -0.61 -0.42
C PHE A 290 0.59 -2.10 -0.74
N THR A 291 1.61 -2.58 -1.42
CA THR A 291 1.79 -4.00 -1.74
C THR A 291 3.17 -4.48 -1.31
N ASP A 292 3.34 -5.78 -1.13
CA ASP A 292 4.63 -6.42 -0.84
C ASP A 292 5.36 -5.84 0.39
N VAL A 293 4.61 -5.41 1.42
CA VAL A 293 5.18 -4.81 2.62
C VAL A 293 5.97 -5.83 3.41
N THR A 294 7.29 -5.61 3.54
CA THR A 294 8.22 -6.51 4.20
C THR A 294 9.09 -5.75 5.19
N LEU A 295 9.07 -6.16 6.46
CA LEU A 295 9.99 -5.63 7.46
C LEU A 295 11.44 -5.94 7.06
N LYS A 296 12.30 -4.94 7.15
CA LYS A 296 13.73 -5.01 6.80
C LYS A 296 14.56 -4.39 7.92
N ARG A 297 15.87 -4.61 7.82
CA ARG A 297 16.89 -3.77 8.45
C ARG A 297 17.82 -3.34 7.34
N PHE A 298 18.00 -2.05 7.19
CA PHE A 298 18.82 -1.48 6.14
C PHE A 298 20.18 -1.06 6.65
N ASP A 299 21.21 -1.34 5.86
CA ASP A 299 22.48 -0.65 5.97
C ASP A 299 22.33 0.80 5.50
N ASP A 300 23.13 1.72 6.03
CA ASP A 300 23.06 3.15 5.66
C ASP A 300 23.39 3.40 4.18
N SER A 301 24.13 2.50 3.54
CA SER A 301 24.38 2.55 2.09
C SER A 301 23.10 2.50 1.24
N VAL A 302 22.00 1.96 1.76
CA VAL A 302 20.69 1.96 1.09
C VAL A 302 20.16 3.37 0.88
N PHE A 303 20.55 4.32 1.72
CA PHE A 303 20.14 5.72 1.64
C PHE A 303 21.30 6.64 1.17
N ASP A 304 22.32 6.07 0.53
CA ASP A 304 23.41 6.81 -0.08
C ASP A 304 23.29 6.82 -1.61
N SER A 305 23.37 8.01 -2.20
CA SER A 305 23.36 8.18 -3.66
C SER A 305 24.55 7.53 -4.38
N LYS A 306 25.60 7.16 -3.64
CA LYS A 306 26.76 6.42 -4.16
C LYS A 306 26.54 4.91 -4.20
N ASN A 307 25.39 4.40 -3.76
CA ASN A 307 25.07 2.99 -3.85
C ASN A 307 25.11 2.54 -5.32
N PRO A 308 25.92 1.51 -5.68
CA PRO A 308 26.12 1.09 -7.06
C PRO A 308 24.85 0.48 -7.72
N GLU A 309 23.81 0.15 -6.92
CA GLU A 309 22.53 -0.33 -7.45
C GLU A 309 21.65 0.80 -8.01
N TYR A 310 22.01 2.06 -7.76
CA TYR A 310 21.21 3.23 -8.10
C TYR A 310 21.76 3.96 -9.32
N ARG A 311 20.98 4.89 -9.85
CA ARG A 311 21.32 5.64 -11.08
C ARG A 311 21.67 7.11 -10.82
N PHE A 312 21.99 7.47 -9.58
CA PHE A 312 22.33 8.85 -9.23
C PHE A 312 23.61 9.35 -9.85
#